data_d55198c387ffd6e2c273055943f54a10
#
_entry.id   d55198c387ffd6e2c273055943f54a10
#
_cell.length_a   1.000
_cell.length_b   1.000
_cell.length_c   1.000
_cell.angle_alpha   90.00
_cell.angle_beta   90.00
_cell.angle_gamma   90.00
#
_symmetry.space_group_name_H-M   'P 1'
#
loop_
_entity.id
_entity.type
_entity.pdbx_description
1 polymer ?
#
loop_
_entity_poly.entity_id
_entity_poly.type
_entity_poly.pdbx_seq_one_letter_code
_entity_poly.pdbx_strand_id
1 'polypeptide(L)'
;MKWRKYTIHTTVEAEDLVSMMLNEHGVEGVQIEDNVPLSEADTKGMFIDILPELPEDDGTSRVSFFLHLPEEGDAEGQTGQPAQEAGVNAAGEDNSYTIADRIWSEEEINELLGAVREELEDMRAYTDIGEGRIEIGETEDTDWRDNWKQYFKPIQAGGFLIKPTWEDIPNELAADAASGALKVIEIDPGTAFGTGSHETTQLCLKAVEKNIRGGEEVLDIGTGSGILGIAALKSGAAGCMATELDEMCEPSIIDNIGYNGITEEDFHLLIGNIIGDKDVIRAVREMAPAGYDVAIANILAPVIVMLAGAGQVDRFVKEGGIFITSGIIDTKEADVVEAFRANPAWEILEINRQGEWVSVVAKRTAKG
;
A
#
# COMPACT_ATOMS: atom_id res chain seq x y z
N MET A 1 2.54 -7.72 -23.70
CA MET A 1 1.18 -8.31 -23.68
C MET A 1 0.19 -7.25 -24.11
N LYS A 2 -0.75 -7.56 -25.00
CA LYS A 2 -1.73 -6.59 -25.50
C LYS A 2 -3.10 -6.87 -24.89
N TRP A 3 -3.64 -5.92 -24.12
CA TRP A 3 -4.95 -6.02 -23.51
C TRP A 3 -5.94 -5.09 -24.18
N ARG A 4 -7.20 -5.51 -24.25
CA ARG A 4 -8.28 -4.66 -24.71
C ARG A 4 -9.31 -4.48 -23.62
N LYS A 5 -9.58 -3.22 -23.27
CA LYS A 5 -10.60 -2.84 -22.28
C LYS A 5 -11.96 -2.78 -22.95
N TYR A 6 -12.95 -3.38 -22.29
CA TYR A 6 -14.36 -3.27 -22.66
C TYR A 6 -15.11 -2.67 -21.48
N THR A 7 -15.92 -1.65 -21.73
CA THR A 7 -16.70 -0.98 -20.68
C THR A 7 -18.19 -1.05 -21.04
N ILE A 8 -18.98 -1.65 -20.18
CA ILE A 8 -20.44 -1.70 -20.28
C ILE A 8 -20.99 -0.53 -19.47
N HIS A 9 -21.70 0.38 -20.12
CA HIS A 9 -22.42 1.47 -19.48
C HIS A 9 -23.78 0.96 -19.02
N THR A 10 -23.97 0.90 -17.71
CA THR A 10 -25.15 0.33 -17.06
C THR A 10 -25.66 1.23 -15.93
N THR A 11 -26.47 0.69 -15.05
CA THR A 11 -26.96 1.36 -13.84
C THR A 11 -26.39 0.67 -12.61
N VAL A 12 -26.41 1.37 -11.47
CA VAL A 12 -26.07 0.79 -10.16
C VAL A 12 -26.93 -0.42 -9.83
N GLU A 13 -28.23 -0.41 -10.24
CA GLU A 13 -29.15 -1.54 -10.01
C GLU A 13 -28.73 -2.80 -10.75
N ALA A 14 -28.08 -2.67 -11.90
CA ALA A 14 -27.76 -3.79 -12.79
C ALA A 14 -26.27 -4.21 -12.74
N GLU A 15 -25.38 -3.47 -12.12
CA GLU A 15 -23.92 -3.71 -12.18
C GLU A 15 -23.51 -5.09 -11.65
N ASP A 16 -24.11 -5.55 -10.55
CA ASP A 16 -23.86 -6.88 -9.99
C ASP A 16 -24.33 -8.00 -10.95
N LEU A 17 -25.50 -7.82 -11.57
CA LEU A 17 -26.01 -8.76 -12.54
C LEU A 17 -25.15 -8.83 -13.79
N VAL A 18 -24.67 -7.68 -14.27
CA VAL A 18 -23.73 -7.60 -15.39
C VAL A 18 -22.40 -8.27 -15.05
N SER A 19 -21.91 -8.08 -13.82
CA SER A 19 -20.70 -8.74 -13.31
C SER A 19 -20.87 -10.26 -13.27
N MET A 20 -21.99 -10.75 -12.76
CA MET A 20 -22.30 -12.19 -12.74
C MET A 20 -22.38 -12.79 -14.14
N MET A 21 -23.09 -12.12 -15.05
CA MET A 21 -23.19 -12.54 -16.44
C MET A 21 -21.81 -12.66 -17.10
N LEU A 22 -20.94 -11.67 -16.94
CA LEU A 22 -19.58 -11.71 -17.47
C LEU A 22 -18.77 -12.89 -16.93
N ASN A 23 -18.92 -13.18 -15.63
CA ASN A 23 -18.26 -14.34 -15.01
C ASN A 23 -18.76 -15.67 -15.59
N GLU A 24 -20.08 -15.83 -15.86
CA GLU A 24 -20.65 -17.01 -16.50
C GLU A 24 -20.09 -17.23 -17.92
N HIS A 25 -19.69 -16.14 -18.61
CA HIS A 25 -19.00 -16.20 -19.91
C HIS A 25 -17.47 -16.38 -19.80
N GLY A 26 -16.96 -16.61 -18.59
CA GLY A 26 -15.53 -16.87 -18.37
C GLY A 26 -14.65 -15.61 -18.36
N VAL A 27 -15.23 -14.46 -18.08
CA VAL A 27 -14.50 -13.23 -17.76
C VAL A 27 -14.20 -13.22 -16.28
N GLU A 28 -12.94 -13.41 -15.92
CA GLU A 28 -12.51 -13.40 -14.53
C GLU A 28 -12.14 -11.98 -14.08
N GLY A 29 -12.98 -11.43 -13.21
CA GLY A 29 -12.78 -10.10 -12.62
C GLY A 29 -13.27 -8.94 -13.50
N VAL A 30 -13.96 -8.02 -12.87
CA VAL A 30 -14.45 -6.78 -13.46
C VAL A 30 -14.09 -5.61 -12.56
N GLN A 31 -13.98 -4.43 -13.16
CA GLN A 31 -13.87 -3.17 -12.46
C GLN A 31 -15.22 -2.45 -12.54
N ILE A 32 -15.82 -2.17 -11.38
CA ILE A 32 -17.07 -1.39 -11.28
C ILE A 32 -16.71 0.04 -10.89
N GLU A 33 -17.23 1.01 -11.63
CA GLU A 33 -17.09 2.44 -11.37
C GLU A 33 -18.49 3.05 -11.25
N ASP A 34 -18.86 3.42 -10.04
CA ASP A 34 -20.10 4.11 -9.70
C ASP A 34 -19.83 5.33 -8.79
N ASN A 35 -20.88 6.06 -8.45
CA ASN A 35 -20.82 7.19 -7.53
C ASN A 35 -21.59 6.89 -6.22
N VAL A 36 -21.83 5.62 -5.90
CA VAL A 36 -22.54 5.22 -4.67
C VAL A 36 -21.66 5.54 -3.46
N PRO A 37 -22.12 6.34 -2.50
CA PRO A 37 -21.35 6.61 -1.30
C PRO A 37 -21.08 5.33 -0.50
N LEU A 38 -19.84 5.11 -0.10
CA LEU A 38 -19.45 3.99 0.75
C LEU A 38 -20.21 4.04 2.08
N SER A 39 -20.84 2.94 2.46
CA SER A 39 -21.53 2.81 3.75
C SER A 39 -20.55 2.49 4.89
N GLU A 40 -20.99 2.64 6.15
CA GLU A 40 -20.21 2.19 7.31
C GLU A 40 -19.92 0.67 7.28
N ALA A 41 -20.73 -0.11 6.58
CA ALA A 41 -20.52 -1.54 6.42
C ALA A 41 -19.39 -1.83 5.43
N ASP A 42 -19.32 -1.07 4.34
CA ASP A 42 -18.30 -1.21 3.30
C ASP A 42 -16.92 -0.75 3.81
N THR A 43 -16.92 0.27 4.66
CA THR A 43 -15.68 0.81 5.26
C THR A 43 -15.21 0.02 6.49
N LYS A 44 -16.01 -0.93 6.97
CA LYS A 44 -15.68 -1.72 8.14
C LYS A 44 -14.52 -2.70 7.85
N GLY A 45 -13.34 -2.32 8.29
CA GLY A 45 -12.10 -3.05 8.03
C GLY A 45 -11.23 -2.40 6.94
N MET A 46 -11.73 -1.41 6.24
CA MET A 46 -10.91 -0.50 5.46
C MET A 46 -10.31 0.52 6.41
N PHE A 47 -9.00 0.60 6.43
CA PHE A 47 -8.28 1.58 7.23
C PHE A 47 -8.21 2.91 6.47
N ILE A 48 -9.36 3.59 6.31
CA ILE A 48 -9.50 4.86 5.59
C ILE A 48 -9.97 5.92 6.59
N ASP A 49 -9.14 6.94 6.83
CA ASP A 49 -9.50 8.07 7.70
C ASP A 49 -10.31 9.15 6.96
N ILE A 50 -10.16 9.23 5.64
CA ILE A 50 -10.88 10.17 4.77
C ILE A 50 -11.49 9.39 3.62
N LEU A 51 -12.82 9.39 3.55
CA LEU A 51 -13.53 8.85 2.39
C LEU A 51 -13.37 9.80 1.20
N PRO A 52 -13.14 9.31 -0.03
CA PRO A 52 -13.09 10.16 -1.20
C PRO A 52 -14.46 10.88 -1.37
N GLU A 53 -14.42 12.18 -1.69
CA GLU A 53 -15.61 12.90 -2.12
C GLU A 53 -15.98 12.42 -3.52
N LEU A 54 -17.01 11.58 -3.62
CA LEU A 54 -17.57 11.14 -4.88
C LEU A 54 -18.54 12.21 -5.40
N PRO A 55 -18.71 12.33 -6.74
CA PRO A 55 -19.83 13.07 -7.32
C PRO A 55 -21.17 12.56 -6.79
N GLU A 56 -22.23 13.37 -6.93
CA GLU A 56 -23.59 12.88 -6.60
C GLU A 56 -23.92 11.62 -7.41
N ASP A 57 -24.43 10.62 -6.73
CA ASP A 57 -24.92 9.38 -7.37
C ASP A 57 -26.05 9.72 -8.34
N ASP A 58 -25.79 9.51 -9.63
CA ASP A 58 -26.74 9.72 -10.71
C ASP A 58 -27.42 8.40 -11.17
N GLY A 59 -27.17 7.30 -10.44
CA GLY A 59 -27.68 5.96 -10.73
C GLY A 59 -26.99 5.27 -11.91
N THR A 60 -25.94 5.87 -12.47
CA THR A 60 -25.15 5.24 -13.55
C THR A 60 -23.97 4.47 -13.02
N SER A 61 -23.60 3.39 -13.70
CA SER A 61 -22.43 2.58 -13.39
C SER A 61 -21.71 2.15 -14.67
N ARG A 62 -20.42 1.83 -14.55
CA ARG A 62 -19.58 1.30 -15.61
C ARG A 62 -18.93 0.02 -15.15
N VAL A 63 -19.22 -1.06 -15.84
CA VAL A 63 -18.57 -2.36 -15.58
C VAL A 63 -17.54 -2.59 -16.68
N SER A 64 -16.26 -2.58 -16.29
CA SER A 64 -15.14 -2.74 -17.22
C SER A 64 -14.47 -4.11 -17.02
N PHE A 65 -14.08 -4.75 -18.12
CA PHE A 65 -13.29 -5.98 -18.12
C PHE A 65 -12.18 -5.91 -19.16
N PHE A 66 -11.18 -6.77 -19.01
CA PHE A 66 -9.97 -6.74 -19.81
C PHE A 66 -9.72 -8.14 -20.39
N LEU A 67 -9.44 -8.20 -21.70
CA LEU A 67 -9.13 -9.45 -22.39
C LEU A 67 -7.74 -9.38 -23.00
N HIS A 68 -6.94 -10.44 -22.76
CA HIS A 68 -5.60 -10.56 -23.30
C HIS A 68 -5.66 -10.99 -24.77
N LEU A 69 -5.00 -10.24 -25.64
CA LEU A 69 -4.95 -10.48 -27.09
C LEU A 69 -3.65 -11.19 -27.46
N PRO A 70 -3.65 -12.06 -28.50
CA PRO A 70 -2.44 -12.68 -29.00
C PRO A 70 -1.47 -11.66 -29.59
N GLU A 71 -0.17 -11.86 -29.40
CA GLU A 71 0.90 -11.10 -30.00
C GLU A 71 1.48 -11.83 -31.24
N GLU A 72 2.19 -11.07 -32.12
CA GLU A 72 2.92 -11.68 -33.23
C GLU A 72 4.02 -12.61 -32.70
N GLY A 73 3.76 -13.91 -32.68
CA GLY A 73 4.69 -14.94 -32.23
C GLY A 73 4.12 -15.93 -31.21
N ASP A 74 2.91 -15.69 -30.71
CA ASP A 74 2.21 -16.65 -29.87
C ASP A 74 1.81 -17.88 -30.70
N ALA A 75 2.17 -19.07 -30.21
CA ALA A 75 1.91 -20.30 -30.95
C ALA A 75 0.39 -20.53 -31.06
N GLU A 76 -0.08 -20.81 -32.28
CA GLU A 76 -1.42 -21.35 -32.54
C GLU A 76 -1.64 -22.61 -31.70
N GLY A 77 -2.26 -22.49 -30.55
CA GLY A 77 -2.51 -23.64 -29.65
C GLY A 77 -2.69 -23.27 -28.15
N GLN A 78 -2.39 -22.05 -27.74
CA GLN A 78 -2.64 -21.57 -26.37
C GLN A 78 -3.97 -20.84 -26.21
N THR A 79 -4.70 -20.57 -27.30
CA THR A 79 -6.03 -20.00 -27.27
C THR A 79 -7.05 -21.06 -26.81
N GLY A 80 -7.89 -20.72 -25.85
CA GLY A 80 -9.08 -21.52 -25.50
C GLY A 80 -8.89 -22.62 -24.45
N GLN A 81 -7.73 -22.77 -23.77
CA GLN A 81 -7.65 -23.63 -22.60
C GLN A 81 -8.03 -22.86 -21.33
N PRO A 82 -9.08 -23.31 -20.58
CA PRO A 82 -9.32 -22.79 -19.25
C PRO A 82 -8.10 -23.12 -18.37
N ALA A 83 -7.68 -22.19 -17.53
CA ALA A 83 -6.68 -22.44 -16.52
C ALA A 83 -7.07 -23.72 -15.75
N GLN A 84 -6.14 -24.68 -15.61
CA GLN A 84 -6.37 -25.83 -14.75
C GLN A 84 -6.65 -25.32 -13.34
N GLU A 85 -7.71 -25.86 -12.72
CA GLU A 85 -8.06 -25.56 -11.33
C GLU A 85 -6.80 -25.46 -10.47
N ALA A 86 -6.70 -24.40 -9.69
CA ALA A 86 -5.60 -24.14 -8.78
C ALA A 86 -5.38 -25.36 -7.86
N GLY A 87 -4.45 -26.21 -8.22
CA GLY A 87 -3.99 -27.34 -7.47
C GLY A 87 -2.62 -27.01 -6.90
N VAL A 88 -2.44 -27.26 -5.61
CA VAL A 88 -1.15 -27.20 -4.95
C VAL A 88 -0.14 -27.99 -5.78
N ASN A 89 0.96 -27.38 -6.18
CA ASN A 89 2.01 -28.13 -6.89
C ASN A 89 2.66 -29.15 -5.94
N ALA A 90 3.41 -30.11 -6.49
CA ALA A 90 4.05 -31.20 -5.71
C ALA A 90 5.07 -30.69 -4.66
N ALA A 91 5.34 -29.39 -4.58
CA ALA A 91 6.24 -28.73 -3.62
C ALA A 91 5.47 -28.00 -2.49
N GLY A 92 4.11 -27.90 -2.58
CA GLY A 92 3.30 -27.26 -1.53
C GLY A 92 3.29 -25.73 -1.58
N GLU A 93 3.71 -25.14 -2.71
CA GLU A 93 3.67 -23.70 -2.92
C GLU A 93 2.27 -23.29 -3.43
N ASP A 94 1.66 -22.33 -2.75
CA ASP A 94 0.36 -21.76 -3.10
C ASP A 94 0.53 -20.81 -4.31
N ASN A 95 0.06 -21.26 -5.46
CA ASN A 95 0.10 -20.49 -6.71
C ASN A 95 -1.18 -19.64 -6.87
N SER A 96 -1.63 -18.97 -5.80
CA SER A 96 -2.93 -18.31 -5.74
C SER A 96 -3.07 -16.98 -6.49
N TYR A 97 -2.11 -16.56 -7.30
CA TYR A 97 -2.20 -15.33 -8.11
C TYR A 97 -1.69 -15.50 -9.55
N THR A 98 -2.21 -16.47 -10.25
CA THR A 98 -2.28 -16.37 -11.70
C THR A 98 -3.68 -15.85 -12.05
N ILE A 99 -3.80 -14.53 -12.28
CA ILE A 99 -4.85 -14.00 -13.16
C ILE A 99 -4.76 -14.91 -14.40
N ALA A 100 -5.83 -15.63 -14.70
CA ALA A 100 -5.80 -16.64 -15.75
C ALA A 100 -5.28 -15.99 -17.05
N ASP A 101 -4.11 -16.39 -17.49
CA ASP A 101 -3.44 -15.93 -18.72
C ASP A 101 -4.14 -16.48 -19.97
N ARG A 102 -5.50 -16.45 -19.96
CA ARG A 102 -6.27 -16.85 -21.12
C ARG A 102 -6.06 -15.82 -22.21
N ILE A 103 -5.46 -16.25 -23.31
CA ILE A 103 -5.35 -15.46 -24.54
C ILE A 103 -6.63 -15.66 -25.35
N TRP A 104 -7.30 -14.55 -25.67
CA TRP A 104 -8.55 -14.53 -26.40
C TRP A 104 -8.32 -14.23 -27.86
N SER A 105 -8.76 -15.09 -28.75
CA SER A 105 -8.78 -14.82 -30.19
C SER A 105 -9.85 -13.78 -30.54
N GLU A 106 -9.68 -13.08 -31.64
CA GLU A 106 -10.69 -12.11 -32.14
C GLU A 106 -12.05 -12.78 -32.41
N GLU A 107 -12.07 -14.07 -32.76
CA GLU A 107 -13.29 -14.84 -32.99
C GLU A 107 -14.02 -15.10 -31.66
N GLU A 108 -13.30 -15.57 -30.62
CA GLU A 108 -13.86 -15.76 -29.27
C GLU A 108 -14.37 -14.46 -28.66
N ILE A 109 -13.64 -13.35 -28.86
CA ILE A 109 -14.07 -12.04 -28.39
C ILE A 109 -15.37 -11.61 -29.07
N ASN A 110 -15.49 -11.80 -30.38
CA ASN A 110 -16.71 -11.45 -31.11
C ASN A 110 -17.89 -12.31 -30.67
N GLU A 111 -17.70 -13.60 -30.40
CA GLU A 111 -18.70 -14.51 -29.85
C GLU A 111 -19.13 -14.07 -28.44
N LEU A 112 -18.17 -13.78 -27.56
CA LEU A 112 -18.44 -13.23 -26.21
C LEU A 112 -19.27 -11.95 -26.28
N LEU A 113 -18.82 -10.96 -27.06
CA LEU A 113 -19.53 -9.69 -27.18
C LEU A 113 -20.92 -9.84 -27.80
N GLY A 114 -21.10 -10.86 -28.66
CA GLY A 114 -22.40 -11.22 -29.20
C GLY A 114 -23.36 -11.74 -28.12
N ALA A 115 -22.89 -12.70 -27.32
CA ALA A 115 -23.65 -13.28 -26.21
C ALA A 115 -23.98 -12.21 -25.13
N VAL A 116 -22.97 -11.42 -24.75
CA VAL A 116 -23.16 -10.32 -23.78
C VAL A 116 -24.23 -9.33 -24.24
N ARG A 117 -24.26 -8.95 -25.52
CA ARG A 117 -25.30 -8.04 -26.05
C ARG A 117 -26.69 -8.65 -26.03
N GLU A 118 -26.81 -9.95 -26.34
CA GLU A 118 -28.09 -10.66 -26.29
C GLU A 118 -28.62 -10.72 -24.87
N GLU A 119 -27.78 -11.08 -23.91
CA GLU A 119 -28.18 -11.15 -22.49
C GLU A 119 -28.49 -9.79 -21.89
N LEU A 120 -27.74 -8.74 -22.23
CA LEU A 120 -28.08 -7.37 -21.84
C LEU A 120 -29.48 -6.96 -22.32
N GLU A 121 -29.86 -7.33 -23.56
CA GLU A 121 -31.22 -7.08 -24.05
C GLU A 121 -32.27 -7.91 -23.30
N ASP A 122 -31.97 -9.16 -22.96
CA ASP A 122 -32.87 -9.99 -22.17
C ASP A 122 -33.05 -9.44 -20.73
N MET A 123 -32.00 -8.89 -20.13
CA MET A 123 -32.03 -8.27 -18.81
C MET A 123 -32.97 -7.05 -18.76
N ARG A 124 -33.20 -6.33 -19.87
CA ARG A 124 -34.15 -5.22 -19.96
C ARG A 124 -35.59 -5.61 -19.60
N ALA A 125 -35.90 -6.90 -19.64
CA ALA A 125 -37.23 -7.38 -19.31
C ALA A 125 -37.54 -7.33 -17.80
N TYR A 126 -36.51 -7.28 -16.93
CA TYR A 126 -36.67 -7.39 -15.49
C TYR A 126 -35.78 -6.41 -14.67
N THR A 127 -34.86 -5.71 -15.27
CA THR A 127 -34.07 -4.66 -14.60
C THR A 127 -33.74 -3.52 -15.56
N ASP A 128 -33.48 -2.33 -15.02
CA ASP A 128 -33.02 -1.19 -15.80
C ASP A 128 -31.51 -1.28 -16.02
N ILE A 129 -31.10 -1.66 -17.20
CA ILE A 129 -29.67 -1.74 -17.57
C ILE A 129 -29.09 -0.43 -18.12
N GLY A 130 -29.83 0.67 -18.10
CA GLY A 130 -29.41 1.94 -18.65
C GLY A 130 -29.15 1.87 -20.16
N GLU A 131 -28.03 2.45 -20.61
CA GLU A 131 -27.67 2.41 -22.03
C GLU A 131 -27.40 0.99 -22.54
N GLY A 132 -26.77 0.13 -21.74
CA GLY A 132 -26.33 -1.21 -22.16
C GLY A 132 -25.28 -1.18 -23.27
N ARG A 133 -24.63 -0.02 -23.48
CA ARG A 133 -23.64 0.18 -24.53
C ARG A 133 -22.31 -0.43 -24.11
N ILE A 134 -21.68 -1.17 -25.03
CA ILE A 134 -20.31 -1.64 -24.85
C ILE A 134 -19.37 -0.69 -25.59
N GLU A 135 -18.49 -0.07 -24.83
CA GLU A 135 -17.40 0.76 -25.35
C GLU A 135 -16.12 -0.07 -25.40
N ILE A 136 -15.37 0.05 -26.49
CA ILE A 136 -14.11 -0.67 -26.70
C ILE A 136 -12.98 0.34 -26.59
N GLY A 137 -12.10 0.15 -25.61
CA GLY A 137 -10.87 0.91 -25.45
C GLY A 137 -9.67 0.03 -25.77
N GLU A 138 -8.72 0.55 -26.53
CA GLU A 138 -7.43 -0.12 -26.70
C GLU A 138 -6.53 0.31 -25.52
N THR A 139 -6.03 -0.66 -24.76
CA THR A 139 -4.98 -0.44 -23.76
C THR A 139 -3.75 -1.21 -24.23
N GLU A 140 -2.66 -0.52 -24.52
CA GLU A 140 -1.37 -1.17 -24.65
C GLU A 140 -0.81 -1.43 -23.23
N ASP A 141 -0.20 -2.59 -23.03
CA ASP A 141 0.38 -3.02 -21.73
C ASP A 141 1.37 -2.01 -21.16
N THR A 142 2.04 -1.27 -22.06
CA THR A 142 2.96 -0.18 -21.72
C THR A 142 2.26 1.02 -21.10
N ASP A 143 1.03 1.32 -21.49
CA ASP A 143 0.31 2.52 -21.01
C ASP A 143 -0.25 2.32 -19.59
N TRP A 144 -0.63 1.10 -19.23
CA TRP A 144 -1.23 0.83 -17.94
C TRP A 144 -0.18 0.44 -16.88
N ARG A 145 0.77 -0.42 -17.26
CA ARG A 145 1.78 -0.97 -16.34
C ARG A 145 2.81 0.08 -15.92
N ASP A 146 3.13 1.02 -16.81
CA ASP A 146 4.19 2.01 -16.60
C ASP A 146 3.67 3.45 -16.52
N ASN A 147 2.42 3.72 -16.91
CA ASN A 147 1.88 5.09 -16.93
C ASN A 147 1.78 5.72 -15.53
N TRP A 148 1.56 4.90 -14.50
CA TRP A 148 1.59 5.34 -13.10
C TRP A 148 3.00 5.77 -12.65
N LYS A 149 4.08 5.22 -13.23
CA LYS A 149 5.47 5.56 -12.90
C LYS A 149 5.79 7.03 -13.16
N GLN A 150 5.15 7.65 -14.14
CA GLN A 150 5.35 9.08 -14.44
C GLN A 150 4.91 10.01 -13.31
N TYR A 151 4.03 9.56 -12.43
CA TYR A 151 3.54 10.34 -11.29
C TYR A 151 4.48 10.29 -10.08
N PHE A 152 5.42 9.34 -10.08
CA PHE A 152 6.42 9.23 -9.03
C PHE A 152 7.72 9.91 -9.44
N LYS A 153 7.95 11.10 -8.91
CA LYS A 153 9.13 11.90 -9.16
C LYS A 153 9.98 12.00 -7.91
N PRO A 154 11.30 12.19 -8.06
CA PRO A 154 12.18 12.41 -6.93
C PRO A 154 11.68 13.56 -6.06
N ILE A 155 11.66 13.35 -4.74
CA ILE A 155 11.24 14.35 -3.76
C ILE A 155 12.30 14.48 -2.66
N GLN A 156 12.40 15.67 -2.09
CA GLN A 156 13.26 15.92 -0.94
C GLN A 156 12.43 16.10 0.34
N ALA A 157 12.79 15.35 1.38
CA ALA A 157 12.20 15.47 2.71
C ALA A 157 13.31 15.54 3.77
N GLY A 158 13.57 16.73 4.33
CA GLY A 158 14.73 16.94 5.19
C GLY A 158 16.05 16.63 4.44
N GLY A 159 16.94 15.89 5.06
CA GLY A 159 18.19 15.42 4.48
C GLY A 159 18.08 14.15 3.62
N PHE A 160 16.87 13.79 3.20
CA PHE A 160 16.64 12.63 2.34
C PHE A 160 16.17 13.04 0.96
N LEU A 161 16.70 12.39 -0.07
CA LEU A 161 16.18 12.38 -1.44
C LEU A 161 15.53 11.01 -1.68
N ILE A 162 14.23 10.98 -1.84
CA ILE A 162 13.46 9.78 -2.13
C ILE A 162 13.20 9.74 -3.63
N LYS A 163 13.53 8.64 -4.29
CA LYS A 163 13.28 8.45 -5.71
C LYS A 163 12.93 6.99 -6.02
N PRO A 164 12.12 6.74 -7.04
CA PRO A 164 11.97 5.39 -7.58
C PRO A 164 13.24 4.96 -8.36
N THR A 165 13.41 3.65 -8.56
CA THR A 165 14.61 3.08 -9.22
C THR A 165 14.79 3.58 -10.67
N TRP A 166 13.68 3.84 -11.38
CA TRP A 166 13.67 4.32 -12.79
C TRP A 166 13.92 5.82 -12.99
N GLU A 167 13.95 6.61 -11.94
CA GLU A 167 14.23 8.04 -12.02
C GLU A 167 15.70 8.33 -11.67
N ASP A 168 16.31 9.26 -12.39
CA ASP A 168 17.66 9.74 -12.07
C ASP A 168 17.62 10.77 -10.92
N ILE A 169 18.76 10.95 -10.28
CA ILE A 169 18.93 12.03 -9.30
C ILE A 169 18.88 13.37 -10.07
N PRO A 170 18.00 14.31 -9.66
CA PRO A 170 17.96 15.63 -10.27
C PRO A 170 19.34 16.31 -10.28
N ASN A 171 19.72 16.93 -11.41
CA ASN A 171 21.05 17.51 -11.59
C ASN A 171 21.41 18.53 -10.50
N GLU A 172 20.43 19.29 -10.01
CA GLU A 172 20.57 20.27 -8.94
C GLU A 172 20.89 19.65 -7.57
N LEU A 173 20.53 18.38 -7.36
CA LEU A 173 20.76 17.63 -6.11
C LEU A 173 21.93 16.65 -6.21
N ALA A 174 22.50 16.47 -7.40
CA ALA A 174 23.53 15.47 -7.66
C ALA A 174 24.81 15.72 -6.81
N ALA A 175 25.18 16.97 -6.60
CA ALA A 175 26.35 17.32 -5.80
C ALA A 175 26.15 17.00 -4.31
N ASP A 176 24.95 17.29 -3.77
CA ASP A 176 24.61 17.03 -2.38
C ASP A 176 24.45 15.53 -2.11
N ALA A 177 23.88 14.80 -3.07
CA ALA A 177 23.81 13.34 -3.01
C ALA A 177 25.20 12.70 -3.05
N ALA A 178 26.08 13.14 -3.97
CA ALA A 178 27.44 12.61 -4.09
C ALA A 178 28.32 12.92 -2.87
N SER A 179 28.10 14.05 -2.20
CA SER A 179 28.82 14.43 -0.98
C SER A 179 28.29 13.74 0.27
N GLY A 180 27.12 13.10 0.21
CA GLY A 180 26.42 12.54 1.36
C GLY A 180 25.65 13.57 2.20
N ALA A 181 25.56 14.82 1.75
CA ALA A 181 24.74 15.85 2.37
C ALA A 181 23.23 15.48 2.26
N LEU A 182 22.84 14.83 1.16
CA LEU A 182 21.55 14.17 1.00
C LEU A 182 21.73 12.65 1.01
N LYS A 183 20.94 11.97 1.81
CA LYS A 183 20.84 10.51 1.83
C LYS A 183 19.83 10.07 0.78
N VAL A 184 20.29 9.36 -0.25
CA VAL A 184 19.40 8.86 -1.30
C VAL A 184 18.72 7.58 -0.83
N ILE A 185 17.39 7.56 -0.95
CA ILE A 185 16.54 6.39 -0.68
C ILE A 185 15.82 6.03 -1.97
N GLU A 186 16.02 4.79 -2.44
CA GLU A 186 15.33 4.23 -3.58
C GLU A 186 14.11 3.44 -3.09
N ILE A 187 12.92 3.87 -3.49
CA ILE A 187 11.65 3.24 -3.14
C ILE A 187 10.83 3.05 -4.41
N ASP A 188 10.59 1.81 -4.78
CA ASP A 188 9.61 1.51 -5.80
C ASP A 188 8.23 1.38 -5.15
N PRO A 189 7.27 2.20 -5.59
CA PRO A 189 5.90 2.09 -5.11
C PRO A 189 5.31 0.77 -5.61
N GLY A 190 5.21 -0.20 -4.72
CA GLY A 190 4.50 -1.44 -4.96
C GLY A 190 3.06 -1.35 -4.47
N THR A 191 2.54 -2.44 -3.93
CA THR A 191 1.25 -2.51 -3.22
C THR A 191 1.31 -1.88 -1.83
N ALA A 192 2.53 -1.65 -1.30
CA ALA A 192 2.75 -1.11 0.05
C ALA A 192 2.60 0.42 0.10
N PHE A 193 2.02 0.91 1.20
CA PHE A 193 1.99 2.35 1.51
C PHE A 193 3.39 2.89 1.84
N GLY A 194 3.63 4.19 1.56
CA GLY A 194 4.88 4.84 1.97
C GLY A 194 5.85 5.12 0.83
N THR A 195 5.39 5.77 -0.25
CA THR A 195 6.23 6.19 -1.39
C THR A 195 7.12 7.41 -1.09
N GLY A 196 6.97 8.00 0.10
CA GLY A 196 7.70 9.20 0.51
C GLY A 196 7.01 10.52 0.14
N SER A 197 6.07 10.54 -0.81
CA SER A 197 5.40 11.78 -1.25
C SER A 197 4.39 12.31 -0.24
N HIS A 198 3.78 11.43 0.54
CA HIS A 198 2.75 11.80 1.51
C HIS A 198 3.34 12.61 2.69
N GLU A 199 2.58 13.60 3.16
CA GLU A 199 2.97 14.52 4.25
C GLU A 199 3.37 13.78 5.52
N THR A 200 2.66 12.71 5.88
CA THR A 200 2.92 11.90 7.08
C THR A 200 4.29 11.24 7.02
N THR A 201 4.67 10.71 5.86
CA THR A 201 6.00 10.12 5.64
C THR A 201 7.09 11.18 5.72
N GLN A 202 6.87 12.36 5.14
CA GLN A 202 7.81 13.48 5.21
C GLN A 202 8.01 13.98 6.65
N LEU A 203 6.93 14.03 7.44
CA LEU A 203 7.00 14.38 8.87
C LEU A 203 7.85 13.36 9.65
N CYS A 204 7.65 12.06 9.41
CA CYS A 204 8.45 11.01 10.02
C CYS A 204 9.93 11.06 9.59
N LEU A 205 10.21 11.24 8.30
CA LEU A 205 11.58 11.35 7.79
C LEU A 205 12.36 12.50 8.45
N LYS A 206 11.74 13.68 8.59
CA LYS A 206 12.33 14.83 9.31
C LYS A 206 12.57 14.50 10.78
N ALA A 207 11.67 13.75 11.43
CA ALA A 207 11.85 13.31 12.81
C ALA A 207 12.95 12.23 12.94
N VAL A 208 13.05 11.28 11.99
CA VAL A 208 14.13 10.28 11.92
C VAL A 208 15.49 10.99 11.80
N GLU A 209 15.65 11.91 10.86
CA GLU A 209 16.87 12.70 10.68
C GLU A 209 17.32 13.39 11.98
N LYS A 210 16.35 13.92 12.73
CA LYS A 210 16.63 14.63 13.98
C LYS A 210 17.02 13.72 15.14
N ASN A 211 16.48 12.49 15.18
CA ASN A 211 16.58 11.61 16.35
C ASN A 211 17.56 10.43 16.16
N ILE A 212 17.96 10.10 14.93
CA ILE A 212 19.03 9.12 14.67
C ILE A 212 20.37 9.86 14.62
N ARG A 213 21.33 9.41 15.43
CA ARG A 213 22.66 9.99 15.56
C ARG A 213 23.78 9.04 15.17
N GLY A 214 23.48 7.75 15.12
CA GLY A 214 24.36 6.66 14.80
C GLY A 214 24.45 5.61 15.92
N GLY A 215 24.16 4.35 15.56
CA GLY A 215 24.22 3.21 16.48
C GLY A 215 22.93 2.91 17.22
N GLU A 216 21.81 3.56 16.87
CA GLU A 216 20.50 3.29 17.48
C GLU A 216 19.91 1.97 16.98
N GLU A 217 19.25 1.22 17.87
CA GLU A 217 18.33 0.14 17.53
C GLU A 217 16.94 0.72 17.29
N VAL A 218 16.37 0.45 16.11
CA VAL A 218 15.10 1.03 15.65
C VAL A 218 14.01 -0.03 15.54
N LEU A 219 12.80 0.34 15.97
CA LEU A 219 11.58 -0.45 15.79
C LEU A 219 10.64 0.32 14.87
N ASP A 220 10.35 -0.21 13.68
CA ASP A 220 9.43 0.36 12.69
C ASP A 220 8.12 -0.43 12.68
N ILE A 221 7.03 0.19 13.13
CA ILE A 221 5.73 -0.48 13.36
C ILE A 221 4.78 -0.10 12.21
N GLY A 222 4.35 -1.10 11.44
CA GLY A 222 3.60 -0.88 10.20
C GLY A 222 4.51 -0.25 9.16
N THR A 223 5.56 -0.98 8.79
CA THR A 223 6.67 -0.44 7.99
C THR A 223 6.27 -0.08 6.56
N GLY A 224 5.18 -0.67 6.03
CA GLY A 224 4.71 -0.43 4.67
C GLY A 224 5.79 -0.73 3.64
N SER A 225 6.25 0.27 2.91
CA SER A 225 7.34 0.13 1.91
C SER A 225 8.73 -0.11 2.50
N GLY A 226 8.91 -0.04 3.82
CA GLY A 226 10.20 -0.07 4.50
C GLY A 226 10.91 1.29 4.62
N ILE A 227 10.35 2.35 4.05
CA ILE A 227 11.01 3.65 3.87
C ILE A 227 11.56 4.26 5.17
N LEU A 228 10.86 4.14 6.31
CA LEU A 228 11.28 4.75 7.57
C LEU A 228 12.42 3.98 8.23
N GLY A 229 12.35 2.65 8.20
CA GLY A 229 13.45 1.78 8.62
C GLY A 229 14.70 1.97 7.74
N ILE A 230 14.53 2.04 6.42
CA ILE A 230 15.60 2.35 5.46
C ILE A 230 16.22 3.73 5.77
N ALA A 231 15.40 4.76 6.02
CA ALA A 231 15.87 6.09 6.37
C ALA A 231 16.69 6.10 7.68
N ALA A 232 16.25 5.32 8.66
CA ALA A 232 16.97 5.18 9.92
C ALA A 232 18.35 4.52 9.71
N LEU A 233 18.42 3.41 8.97
CA LEU A 233 19.67 2.72 8.65
C LEU A 233 20.63 3.62 7.83
N LYS A 234 20.12 4.30 6.81
CA LYS A 234 20.92 5.29 6.05
C LYS A 234 21.36 6.49 6.89
N SER A 235 20.72 6.73 8.03
CA SER A 235 21.14 7.75 9.00
C SER A 235 22.15 7.22 10.03
N GLY A 236 22.50 5.94 9.96
CA GLY A 236 23.51 5.30 10.80
C GLY A 236 22.96 4.51 11.97
N ALA A 237 21.68 4.18 12.00
CA ALA A 237 21.13 3.20 12.97
C ALA A 237 21.88 1.87 12.88
N ALA A 238 22.04 1.19 14.00
CA ALA A 238 22.74 -0.10 14.09
C ALA A 238 21.93 -1.26 13.52
N GLY A 239 20.62 -1.20 13.64
CA GLY A 239 19.68 -2.18 13.13
C GLY A 239 18.25 -1.66 13.13
N CYS A 240 17.41 -2.29 12.34
CA CYS A 240 15.98 -2.02 12.28
C CYS A 240 15.18 -3.32 12.41
N MET A 241 14.30 -3.40 13.38
CA MET A 241 13.24 -4.39 13.46
C MET A 241 11.97 -3.78 12.91
N ALA A 242 11.43 -4.32 11.84
CA ALA A 242 10.22 -3.85 11.20
C ALA A 242 9.07 -4.85 11.38
N THR A 243 7.87 -4.35 11.62
CA THR A 243 6.66 -5.20 11.66
C THR A 243 5.66 -4.71 10.61
N GLU A 244 4.97 -5.66 9.95
CA GLU A 244 3.91 -5.38 8.98
C GLU A 244 2.77 -6.37 9.18
N LEU A 245 1.53 -5.92 8.99
CA LEU A 245 0.34 -6.77 9.12
C LEU A 245 0.01 -7.49 7.82
N ASP A 246 0.23 -6.82 6.70
CA ASP A 246 -0.11 -7.32 5.39
C ASP A 246 1.10 -8.07 4.79
N GLU A 247 0.97 -9.40 4.67
CA GLU A 247 1.97 -10.25 4.04
C GLU A 247 2.22 -9.91 2.56
N MET A 248 1.24 -9.29 1.89
CA MET A 248 1.38 -8.86 0.50
C MET A 248 2.42 -7.75 0.32
N CYS A 249 2.78 -7.04 1.39
CA CYS A 249 3.82 -6.03 1.37
C CYS A 249 5.25 -6.61 1.40
N GLU A 250 5.42 -7.85 1.87
CA GLU A 250 6.74 -8.47 2.10
C GLU A 250 7.66 -8.43 0.87
N PRO A 251 7.23 -8.85 -0.35
CA PRO A 251 8.09 -8.79 -1.52
C PRO A 251 8.58 -7.38 -1.84
N SER A 252 7.68 -6.39 -1.76
CA SER A 252 8.02 -4.99 -2.02
C SER A 252 9.00 -4.42 -0.98
N ILE A 253 8.87 -4.80 0.29
CA ILE A 253 9.81 -4.41 1.34
C ILE A 253 11.20 -4.98 1.06
N ILE A 254 11.28 -6.28 0.73
CA ILE A 254 12.54 -6.97 0.43
C ILE A 254 13.24 -6.30 -0.76
N ASP A 255 12.52 -5.99 -1.83
CA ASP A 255 13.06 -5.30 -2.99
C ASP A 255 13.59 -3.90 -2.60
N ASN A 256 12.81 -3.12 -1.86
CA ASN A 256 13.21 -1.78 -1.43
C ASN A 256 14.44 -1.77 -0.53
N ILE A 257 14.58 -2.69 0.42
CA ILE A 257 15.82 -2.80 1.23
C ILE A 257 17.01 -3.17 0.33
N GLY A 258 16.80 -4.07 -0.65
CA GLY A 258 17.81 -4.48 -1.61
C GLY A 258 18.30 -3.32 -2.49
N TYR A 259 17.40 -2.49 -3.05
CA TYR A 259 17.76 -1.29 -3.84
C TYR A 259 18.61 -0.30 -3.05
N ASN A 260 18.45 -0.28 -1.74
CA ASN A 260 19.21 0.60 -0.85
C ASN A 260 20.52 0.00 -0.35
N GLY A 261 20.87 -1.22 -0.78
CA GLY A 261 22.08 -1.93 -0.35
C GLY A 261 22.05 -2.35 1.12
N ILE A 262 20.85 -2.49 1.68
CA ILE A 262 20.61 -2.95 3.06
C ILE A 262 20.40 -4.47 3.01
N THR A 263 20.90 -5.17 4.03
CA THR A 263 20.75 -6.62 4.15
C THR A 263 19.70 -6.99 5.17
N GLU A 264 19.21 -8.23 5.12
CA GLU A 264 18.30 -8.76 6.13
C GLU A 264 18.95 -8.87 7.53
N GLU A 265 20.29 -8.78 7.62
CA GLU A 265 21.00 -8.72 8.91
C GLU A 265 20.84 -7.33 9.57
N ASP A 266 20.66 -6.28 8.77
CA ASP A 266 20.48 -4.90 9.25
C ASP A 266 19.01 -4.51 9.36
N PHE A 267 18.15 -5.11 8.52
CA PHE A 267 16.70 -4.87 8.49
C PHE A 267 15.94 -6.18 8.66
N HIS A 268 15.39 -6.40 9.85
CA HIS A 268 14.63 -7.61 10.17
C HIS A 268 13.14 -7.36 10.00
N LEU A 269 12.52 -8.01 9.02
CA LEU A 269 11.08 -7.95 8.81
C LEU A 269 10.36 -9.08 9.54
N LEU A 270 9.26 -8.74 10.19
CA LEU A 270 8.35 -9.69 10.84
C LEU A 270 6.90 -9.38 10.46
N ILE A 271 6.26 -10.30 9.75
CA ILE A 271 4.85 -10.18 9.43
C ILE A 271 4.02 -10.59 10.65
N GLY A 272 3.16 -9.67 11.12
CA GLY A 272 2.26 -9.92 12.24
C GLY A 272 1.94 -8.70 13.10
N ASN A 273 1.03 -8.91 14.08
CA ASN A 273 0.48 -7.84 14.90
C ASN A 273 1.23 -7.65 16.22
N ILE A 274 2.00 -6.57 16.33
CA ILE A 274 2.75 -6.24 17.55
C ILE A 274 1.86 -5.94 18.78
N ILE A 275 0.57 -5.62 18.58
CA ILE A 275 -0.33 -5.29 19.70
C ILE A 275 -0.86 -6.54 20.38
N GLY A 276 -1.23 -7.57 19.63
CA GLY A 276 -1.96 -8.74 20.18
C GLY A 276 -1.24 -10.08 20.04
N ASP A 277 -0.31 -10.21 19.10
CA ASP A 277 0.39 -11.47 18.85
C ASP A 277 1.57 -11.67 19.82
N LYS A 278 1.49 -12.74 20.61
CA LYS A 278 2.51 -13.04 21.64
C LYS A 278 3.83 -13.48 21.02
N ASP A 279 3.81 -14.10 19.86
CA ASP A 279 5.01 -14.57 19.18
C ASP A 279 5.74 -13.40 18.53
N VAL A 280 5.01 -12.47 17.90
CA VAL A 280 5.55 -11.19 17.42
C VAL A 280 6.14 -10.38 18.55
N ILE A 281 5.39 -10.18 19.63
CA ILE A 281 5.86 -9.47 20.82
C ILE A 281 7.16 -10.08 21.37
N ARG A 282 7.25 -11.42 21.41
CA ARG A 282 8.45 -12.12 21.89
C ARG A 282 9.62 -11.89 20.95
N ALA A 283 9.45 -12.07 19.64
CA ALA A 283 10.50 -11.89 18.65
C ALA A 283 11.05 -10.46 18.65
N VAL A 284 10.18 -9.45 18.69
CA VAL A 284 10.57 -8.03 18.80
C VAL A 284 11.41 -7.78 20.06
N ARG A 285 11.08 -8.40 21.18
CA ARG A 285 11.86 -8.27 22.44
C ARG A 285 13.19 -9.01 22.42
N GLU A 286 13.24 -10.18 21.81
CA GLU A 286 14.46 -10.99 21.71
C GLU A 286 15.50 -10.31 20.82
N MET A 287 15.06 -9.57 19.80
CA MET A 287 15.94 -8.83 18.89
C MET A 287 16.66 -7.67 19.58
N ALA A 288 15.98 -6.93 20.45
CA ALA A 288 16.56 -5.86 21.25
C ALA A 288 16.25 -6.06 22.74
N PRO A 289 16.97 -6.94 23.47
CA PRO A 289 16.68 -7.25 24.87
C PRO A 289 16.83 -6.04 25.80
N ALA A 290 17.66 -5.06 25.43
CA ALA A 290 17.82 -3.81 26.16
C ALA A 290 16.72 -2.77 25.81
N GLY A 291 15.88 -3.06 24.82
CA GLY A 291 14.90 -2.18 24.22
C GLY A 291 15.46 -1.38 23.04
N TYR A 292 14.56 -0.73 22.30
CA TYR A 292 14.88 0.11 21.15
C TYR A 292 15.16 1.56 21.57
N ASP A 293 16.08 2.21 20.88
CA ASP A 293 16.38 3.63 21.09
C ASP A 293 15.33 4.51 20.45
N VAL A 294 14.81 4.08 19.29
CA VAL A 294 13.78 4.78 18.55
C VAL A 294 12.70 3.78 18.10
N ALA A 295 11.44 4.08 18.38
CA ALA A 295 10.29 3.44 17.75
C ALA A 295 9.65 4.42 16.78
N ILE A 296 9.14 3.91 15.65
CA ILE A 296 8.48 4.69 14.60
C ILE A 296 7.14 4.02 14.30
N ALA A 297 6.08 4.81 14.08
CA ALA A 297 4.79 4.33 13.60
C ALA A 297 4.14 5.41 12.73
N ASN A 298 4.05 5.19 11.44
CA ASN A 298 3.31 6.04 10.50
C ASN A 298 2.04 5.29 10.07
N ILE A 299 1.06 5.27 10.97
CA ILE A 299 -0.15 4.47 10.86
C ILE A 299 -1.36 5.26 11.37
N LEU A 300 -2.54 4.68 11.31
CA LEU A 300 -3.80 5.34 11.69
C LEU A 300 -3.82 5.80 13.16
N ALA A 301 -4.37 6.98 13.40
CA ALA A 301 -4.50 7.58 14.72
C ALA A 301 -5.12 6.66 15.80
N PRO A 302 -6.20 5.88 15.55
CA PRO A 302 -6.74 4.95 16.55
C PRO A 302 -5.74 3.89 17.02
N VAL A 303 -4.86 3.42 16.12
CA VAL A 303 -3.83 2.43 16.45
C VAL A 303 -2.70 3.09 17.25
N ILE A 304 -2.33 4.33 16.90
CA ILE A 304 -1.37 5.13 17.68
C ILE A 304 -1.87 5.35 19.11
N VAL A 305 -3.16 5.67 19.29
CA VAL A 305 -3.79 5.80 20.61
C VAL A 305 -3.63 4.52 21.42
N MET A 306 -3.84 3.34 20.81
CA MET A 306 -3.61 2.06 21.48
C MET A 306 -2.13 1.85 21.83
N LEU A 307 -1.22 2.13 20.92
CA LEU A 307 0.23 1.97 21.12
C LEU A 307 0.79 2.92 22.19
N ALA A 308 0.27 4.14 22.31
CA ALA A 308 0.64 5.10 23.34
C ALA A 308 0.17 4.67 24.73
N GLY A 309 -0.80 3.74 24.82
CA GLY A 309 -1.29 3.19 26.10
C GLY A 309 -0.22 2.47 26.90
N ALA A 310 -0.43 2.37 28.22
CA ALA A 310 0.53 1.75 29.13
C ALA A 310 0.73 0.25 28.85
N GLY A 311 1.98 -0.20 28.84
CA GLY A 311 2.35 -1.58 28.59
C GLY A 311 2.26 -1.99 27.11
N GLN A 312 2.11 -1.04 26.22
CA GLN A 312 2.11 -1.27 24.76
C GLN A 312 3.52 -1.02 24.19
N VAL A 313 3.71 0.07 23.43
CA VAL A 313 5.04 0.33 22.82
C VAL A 313 6.10 0.72 23.85
N ASP A 314 5.71 1.33 24.97
CA ASP A 314 6.62 1.70 26.06
C ASP A 314 7.43 0.51 26.62
N ARG A 315 6.92 -0.72 26.52
CA ARG A 315 7.64 -1.93 26.93
C ARG A 315 8.79 -2.33 26.00
N PHE A 316 8.84 -1.79 24.79
CA PHE A 316 9.90 -2.08 23.82
C PHE A 316 10.95 -0.97 23.75
N VAL A 317 10.61 0.26 24.12
CA VAL A 317 11.48 1.42 24.00
C VAL A 317 12.30 1.57 25.29
N LYS A 318 13.60 1.89 25.17
CA LYS A 318 14.48 2.16 26.31
C LYS A 318 14.02 3.42 27.08
N GLU A 319 14.35 3.51 28.35
CA GLU A 319 14.27 4.78 29.09
C GLU A 319 15.12 5.85 28.37
N GLY A 320 14.53 7.00 28.12
CA GLY A 320 15.15 8.06 27.31
C GLY A 320 15.01 7.89 25.79
N GLY A 321 14.54 6.73 25.33
CA GLY A 321 14.27 6.47 23.91
C GLY A 321 13.09 7.26 23.37
N ILE A 322 12.97 7.31 22.06
CA ILE A 322 12.04 8.18 21.34
C ILE A 322 10.96 7.33 20.66
N PHE A 323 9.72 7.83 20.65
CA PHE A 323 8.63 7.30 19.84
C PHE A 323 8.16 8.37 18.88
N ILE A 324 8.35 8.12 17.59
CA ILE A 324 7.93 8.98 16.47
C ILE A 324 6.63 8.43 15.91
N THR A 325 5.59 9.26 15.87
CA THR A 325 4.29 8.85 15.30
C THR A 325 3.82 9.85 14.26
N SER A 326 3.16 9.37 13.20
CA SER A 326 2.45 10.16 12.19
C SER A 326 1.34 9.31 11.56
N GLY A 327 0.66 9.82 10.52
CA GLY A 327 -0.60 9.23 10.03
C GLY A 327 -1.80 9.72 10.84
N ILE A 328 -1.64 10.87 11.49
CA ILE A 328 -2.65 11.48 12.36
C ILE A 328 -3.26 12.66 11.61
N ILE A 329 -4.54 12.57 11.28
CA ILE A 329 -5.27 13.72 10.76
C ILE A 329 -5.51 14.74 11.88
N ASP A 330 -5.52 16.02 11.59
CA ASP A 330 -5.61 17.12 12.56
C ASP A 330 -6.82 16.98 13.51
N THR A 331 -7.95 16.51 12.99
CA THR A 331 -9.17 16.24 13.79
C THR A 331 -8.95 15.15 14.86
N LYS A 332 -7.92 14.30 14.73
CA LYS A 332 -7.54 13.25 15.68
C LYS A 332 -6.32 13.59 16.55
N GLU A 333 -5.73 14.76 16.37
CA GLU A 333 -4.58 15.22 17.18
C GLU A 333 -4.88 15.16 18.68
N ALA A 334 -6.06 15.66 19.08
CA ALA A 334 -6.43 15.73 20.48
C ALA A 334 -6.48 14.35 21.15
N ASP A 335 -7.04 13.35 20.46
CA ASP A 335 -7.17 11.97 20.95
C ASP A 335 -5.78 11.36 21.19
N VAL A 336 -4.86 11.53 20.23
CA VAL A 336 -3.48 11.02 20.31
C VAL A 336 -2.69 11.72 21.43
N VAL A 337 -2.77 13.03 21.51
CA VAL A 337 -2.08 13.83 22.56
C VAL A 337 -2.60 13.45 23.95
N GLU A 338 -3.90 13.21 24.10
CA GLU A 338 -4.48 12.75 25.38
C GLU A 338 -3.99 11.36 25.74
N ALA A 339 -3.91 10.42 24.80
CA ALA A 339 -3.37 9.07 25.02
C ALA A 339 -1.92 9.10 25.54
N PHE A 340 -1.05 9.92 24.92
CA PHE A 340 0.31 10.12 25.39
C PHE A 340 0.37 10.74 26.78
N ARG A 341 -0.45 11.73 27.07
CA ARG A 341 -0.50 12.39 28.40
C ARG A 341 -1.06 11.49 29.49
N ALA A 342 -1.97 10.60 29.16
CA ALA A 342 -2.56 9.64 30.09
C ALA A 342 -1.55 8.57 30.56
N ASN A 343 -0.53 8.29 29.73
CA ASN A 343 0.52 7.34 30.08
C ASN A 343 1.77 8.08 30.62
N PRO A 344 2.07 7.95 31.93
CA PRO A 344 3.22 8.65 32.54
C PRO A 344 4.58 8.21 32.00
N ALA A 345 4.63 7.11 31.25
CA ALA A 345 5.85 6.67 30.57
C ALA A 345 6.28 7.61 29.44
N TRP A 346 5.41 8.48 28.96
CA TRP A 346 5.70 9.37 27.84
C TRP A 346 5.75 10.85 28.21
N GLU A 347 6.70 11.55 27.63
CA GLU A 347 6.80 13.01 27.59
C GLU A 347 6.77 13.46 26.13
N ILE A 348 5.73 14.22 25.72
CA ILE A 348 5.66 14.76 24.38
C ILE A 348 6.74 15.83 24.23
N LEU A 349 7.63 15.63 23.26
CA LEU A 349 8.69 16.58 22.91
C LEU A 349 8.25 17.58 21.83
N GLU A 350 7.55 17.07 20.80
CA GLU A 350 7.19 17.85 19.62
C GLU A 350 5.85 17.40 19.06
N ILE A 351 5.12 18.37 18.51
CA ILE A 351 3.96 18.15 17.66
C ILE A 351 4.21 18.95 16.38
N ASN A 352 4.39 18.24 15.27
CA ASN A 352 4.67 18.87 13.98
C ASN A 352 3.47 18.68 13.05
N ARG A 353 3.25 19.66 12.15
CA ARG A 353 2.12 19.65 11.22
C ARG A 353 2.57 19.96 9.81
N GLN A 354 1.94 19.30 8.83
CA GLN A 354 2.12 19.57 7.42
C GLN A 354 0.79 19.31 6.70
N GLY A 355 0.17 20.38 6.12
CA GLY A 355 -1.21 20.28 5.65
C GLY A 355 -2.16 19.95 6.80
N GLU A 356 -3.01 18.96 6.61
CA GLU A 356 -3.95 18.43 7.60
C GLU A 356 -3.35 17.29 8.47
N TRP A 357 -2.08 16.97 8.26
CA TRP A 357 -1.41 15.86 8.92
C TRP A 357 -0.52 16.30 10.08
N VAL A 358 -0.48 15.44 11.11
CA VAL A 358 0.22 15.68 12.36
C VAL A 358 1.19 14.55 12.65
N SER A 359 2.32 14.89 13.23
CA SER A 359 3.29 13.98 13.84
C SER A 359 3.48 14.36 15.31
N VAL A 360 3.51 13.36 16.19
CA VAL A 360 3.83 13.49 17.61
C VAL A 360 5.11 12.73 17.90
N VAL A 361 6.09 13.43 18.46
CA VAL A 361 7.35 12.84 18.93
C VAL A 361 7.35 12.86 20.46
N ALA A 362 7.47 11.68 21.06
CA ALA A 362 7.47 11.53 22.50
C ALA A 362 8.74 10.80 22.99
N LYS A 363 9.17 11.11 24.20
CA LYS A 363 10.31 10.52 24.86
C LYS A 363 9.84 9.61 25.98
N ARG A 364 10.40 8.41 26.10
CA ARG A 364 10.15 7.55 27.23
C ARG A 364 10.83 8.09 28.50
N THR A 365 10.05 8.20 29.57
CA THR A 365 10.51 8.64 30.89
C THR A 365 10.73 7.45 31.82
N ALA A 366 11.50 7.65 32.91
CA ALA A 366 11.69 6.67 33.98
C ALA A 366 10.44 6.38 34.84
N LYS A 367 9.30 7.02 34.52
CA LYS A 367 8.09 6.97 35.37
C LYS A 367 7.08 5.90 34.95
N GLY A 368 7.42 5.10 33.93
CA GLY A 368 6.55 4.07 33.35
C GLY A 368 6.90 2.65 33.75
#